data_6c1e462a4d55274b83532a7b56b7f186
#
_entry.id   6c1e462a4d55274b83532a7b56b7f186
#
_cell.length_a   1.000
_cell.length_b   1.000
_cell.length_c   1.000
_cell.angle_alpha   90.00
_cell.angle_beta   90.00
_cell.angle_gamma   90.00
#
_symmetry.space_group_name_H-M   'P 1'
#
loop_
_entity.id
_entity.type
_entity.pdbx_description
1 polymer ?
#
loop_
_entity_poly.entity_id
_entity_poly.type
_entity_poly.pdbx_seq_one_letter_code
_entity_poly.pdbx_strand_id
1 'polypeptide(L)'
;NQMGYSDGDDTYFYHYSTTMGFFEYLSWRYQTWVGRMAAEAIVYITFNLGLGFWRVADAVMMVLLPIGILRLGCKTAGYTGYIALLNEYQERVDVGTEQHNSGELNVWRNIWKSIRYPVLLASGYLLMSVMTLGYSAVWVNGSIFYTWTFTAGVWAMMPLADLVFDTGAFSNRQLIYAIPCSVIAAMSIEQMGAVLIAFEGLSILSLLIQKKRIPAVIWIQTAITFVAFVILFMAPGNEMRVASEITTWMPGYKELSVGKHLFMTIQWMLSSFANEGKAFF
;
A
#
# COMPACT_ATOMS: atom_id res chain seq x y z
N ASN A 1 -9.01 15.63 -20.56
CA ASN A 1 -8.10 14.60 -21.09
C ASN A 1 -6.63 14.93 -20.88
N GLN A 2 -6.18 15.09 -19.64
CA GLN A 2 -4.78 15.43 -19.37
C GLN A 2 -4.24 14.53 -18.26
N MET A 3 -4.24 13.22 -18.47
CA MET A 3 -3.26 12.36 -17.84
C MET A 3 -1.95 12.54 -18.61
N GLY A 4 -1.23 13.59 -18.29
CA GLY A 4 0.09 13.92 -18.79
C GLY A 4 1.05 14.10 -17.62
N TYR A 5 2.31 14.37 -17.94
CA TYR A 5 3.26 14.78 -16.92
C TYR A 5 2.77 16.09 -16.27
N SER A 6 2.78 16.14 -14.95
CA SER A 6 2.51 17.38 -14.24
C SER A 6 3.75 18.30 -14.37
N ASP A 7 3.51 19.60 -14.50
CA ASP A 7 4.57 20.59 -14.39
C ASP A 7 5.22 20.48 -13.00
N GLY A 8 6.55 20.54 -12.94
CA GLY A 8 7.31 20.37 -11.71
C GLY A 8 7.98 19.01 -11.58
N ASP A 9 7.60 18.20 -10.60
CA ASP A 9 8.32 16.96 -10.28
C ASP A 9 8.37 15.97 -11.44
N ASP A 10 7.27 15.73 -12.16
CA ASP A 10 7.27 14.77 -13.27
C ASP A 10 8.22 15.19 -14.38
N THR A 11 8.25 16.49 -14.72
CA THR A 11 9.18 17.02 -15.72
C THR A 11 10.64 16.88 -15.26
N TYR A 12 10.89 17.13 -13.97
CA TYR A 12 12.20 16.96 -13.36
C TYR A 12 12.66 15.50 -13.42
N PHE A 13 11.84 14.57 -12.95
CA PHE A 13 12.15 13.15 -12.96
C PHE A 13 12.30 12.59 -14.38
N TYR A 14 11.44 13.01 -15.31
CA TYR A 14 11.54 12.64 -16.72
C TYR A 14 12.89 13.06 -17.31
N HIS A 15 13.29 14.30 -17.09
CA HIS A 15 14.55 14.82 -17.61
C HIS A 15 15.74 13.97 -17.12
N TYR A 16 15.87 13.77 -15.83
CA TYR A 16 17.02 13.04 -15.28
C TYR A 16 16.99 11.54 -15.56
N SER A 17 15.81 10.90 -15.55
CA SER A 17 15.67 9.47 -15.89
C SER A 17 15.97 9.18 -17.36
N THR A 18 15.78 10.13 -18.27
CA THR A 18 16.05 9.94 -19.70
C THR A 18 17.45 10.39 -20.12
N THR A 19 18.15 11.18 -19.30
CA THR A 19 19.51 11.68 -19.58
C THR A 19 20.62 10.92 -18.88
N MET A 20 20.31 10.26 -17.76
CA MET A 20 21.28 9.47 -16.97
C MET A 20 21.09 7.97 -17.21
N GLY A 21 22.17 7.18 -17.00
CA GLY A 21 22.06 5.73 -16.91
C GLY A 21 21.34 5.28 -15.62
N PHE A 22 20.74 4.09 -15.64
CA PHE A 22 19.92 3.58 -14.51
C PHE A 22 20.67 3.62 -13.16
N PHE A 23 21.86 3.06 -13.09
CA PHE A 23 22.65 3.04 -11.84
C PHE A 23 23.20 4.39 -11.47
N GLU A 24 23.53 5.24 -12.44
CA GLU A 24 23.96 6.61 -12.24
C GLU A 24 22.83 7.43 -11.61
N TYR A 25 21.62 7.34 -12.16
CA TYR A 25 20.43 7.99 -11.62
C TYR A 25 20.15 7.57 -10.18
N LEU A 26 20.13 6.26 -9.89
CA LEU A 26 19.89 5.76 -8.54
C LEU A 26 20.97 6.19 -7.55
N SER A 27 22.24 6.11 -7.94
CA SER A 27 23.34 6.54 -7.10
C SER A 27 23.27 8.03 -6.80
N TRP A 28 23.00 8.84 -7.81
CA TRP A 28 22.81 10.27 -7.65
C TRP A 28 21.64 10.59 -6.70
N ARG A 29 20.49 9.98 -6.88
CA ARG A 29 19.32 10.17 -5.98
C ARG A 29 19.64 9.79 -4.54
N TYR A 30 20.27 8.63 -4.34
CA TYR A 30 20.66 8.13 -3.02
C TYR A 30 21.61 9.07 -2.28
N GLN A 31 22.57 9.62 -2.98
CA GLN A 31 23.60 10.50 -2.40
C GLN A 31 23.10 11.93 -2.16
N THR A 32 22.18 12.44 -2.99
CA THR A 32 21.86 13.87 -3.00
C THR A 32 20.47 14.21 -2.51
N TRP A 33 19.53 13.24 -2.46
CA TRP A 33 18.15 13.58 -2.15
C TRP A 33 17.41 12.60 -1.24
N VAL A 34 17.37 11.29 -1.55
CA VAL A 34 16.49 10.37 -0.81
C VAL A 34 16.90 8.90 -0.92
N GLY A 35 16.63 8.11 0.13
CA GLY A 35 16.88 6.67 0.16
C GLY A 35 15.79 5.79 -0.44
N ARG A 36 14.79 6.35 -1.10
CA ARG A 36 13.59 5.65 -1.62
C ARG A 36 13.88 4.88 -2.91
N MET A 37 14.93 4.07 -2.91
CA MET A 37 15.53 3.48 -4.11
C MET A 37 14.59 2.57 -4.90
N ALA A 38 13.66 1.86 -4.25
CA ALA A 38 12.71 1.02 -4.98
C ALA A 38 11.72 1.89 -5.78
N ALA A 39 11.17 2.94 -5.18
CA ALA A 39 10.30 3.88 -5.90
C ALA A 39 11.05 4.62 -7.01
N GLU A 40 12.28 5.09 -6.74
CA GLU A 40 13.12 5.76 -7.74
C GLU A 40 13.45 4.85 -8.94
N ALA A 41 13.71 3.55 -8.69
CA ALA A 41 13.91 2.58 -9.76
C ALA A 41 12.64 2.41 -10.62
N ILE A 42 11.47 2.32 -9.98
CA ILE A 42 10.19 2.22 -10.68
C ILE A 42 9.90 3.50 -11.47
N VAL A 43 10.17 4.67 -10.88
CA VAL A 43 10.05 5.98 -11.55
C VAL A 43 10.92 6.00 -12.81
N TYR A 44 12.20 5.65 -12.69
CA TYR A 44 13.12 5.58 -13.82
C TYR A 44 12.58 4.69 -14.95
N ILE A 45 12.17 3.47 -14.63
CA ILE A 45 11.61 2.52 -15.59
C ILE A 45 10.35 3.08 -16.24
N THR A 46 9.46 3.67 -15.44
CA THR A 46 8.18 4.21 -15.89
C THR A 46 8.37 5.35 -16.89
N PHE A 47 9.25 6.30 -16.60
CA PHE A 47 9.49 7.43 -17.51
C PHE A 47 10.18 6.99 -18.81
N ASN A 48 11.05 5.98 -18.77
CA ASN A 48 11.68 5.43 -19.96
C ASN A 48 10.70 4.58 -20.83
N LEU A 49 9.73 3.91 -20.22
CA LEU A 49 8.68 3.17 -20.94
C LEU A 49 7.52 4.06 -21.40
N GLY A 50 7.38 5.23 -20.80
CA GLY A 50 6.40 6.25 -21.16
C GLY A 50 5.02 6.09 -20.53
N LEU A 51 4.17 7.11 -20.72
CA LEU A 51 2.84 7.23 -20.11
C LEU A 51 1.89 6.07 -20.45
N GLY A 52 2.03 5.44 -21.61
CA GLY A 52 1.21 4.28 -21.97
C GLY A 52 1.41 3.12 -21.00
N PHE A 53 2.66 2.83 -20.66
CA PHE A 53 3.00 1.82 -19.65
C PHE A 53 2.43 2.19 -18.29
N TRP A 54 2.69 3.43 -17.83
CA TRP A 54 2.20 3.90 -16.54
C TRP A 54 0.69 3.75 -16.39
N ARG A 55 -0.10 4.20 -17.39
CA ARG A 55 -1.57 4.13 -17.33
C ARG A 55 -2.10 2.71 -17.10
N VAL A 56 -1.49 1.74 -17.78
CA VAL A 56 -1.89 0.33 -17.64
C VAL A 56 -1.45 -0.21 -16.27
N ALA A 57 -0.21 0.02 -15.89
CA ALA A 57 0.34 -0.45 -14.63
C ALA A 57 -0.39 0.18 -13.43
N ASP A 58 -0.66 1.48 -13.48
CA ASP A 58 -1.37 2.20 -12.43
C ASP A 58 -2.82 1.69 -12.28
N ALA A 59 -3.54 1.49 -13.38
CA ALA A 59 -4.87 0.90 -13.35
C ALA A 59 -4.87 -0.50 -12.68
N VAL A 60 -3.84 -1.32 -12.95
CA VAL A 60 -3.67 -2.61 -12.27
C VAL A 60 -3.43 -2.41 -10.78
N MET A 61 -2.57 -1.49 -10.37
CA MET A 61 -2.30 -1.21 -8.95
C MET A 61 -3.53 -0.67 -8.22
N MET A 62 -4.31 0.21 -8.87
CA MET A 62 -5.59 0.70 -8.34
C MET A 62 -6.61 -0.43 -8.10
N VAL A 63 -6.56 -1.52 -8.85
CA VAL A 63 -7.41 -2.69 -8.62
C VAL A 63 -6.81 -3.60 -7.55
N LEU A 64 -5.50 -3.82 -7.56
CA LEU A 64 -4.83 -4.71 -6.62
C LEU A 64 -4.84 -4.19 -5.18
N LEU A 65 -4.77 -2.88 -4.97
CA LEU A 65 -4.78 -2.29 -3.62
C LEU A 65 -6.07 -2.64 -2.85
N PRO A 66 -7.26 -2.30 -3.33
CA PRO A 66 -8.50 -2.61 -2.60
C PRO A 66 -8.77 -4.12 -2.52
N ILE A 67 -8.39 -4.92 -3.52
CA ILE A 67 -8.46 -6.39 -3.43
C ILE A 67 -7.57 -6.89 -2.29
N GLY A 68 -6.35 -6.37 -2.18
CA GLY A 68 -5.43 -6.69 -1.10
C GLY A 68 -6.00 -6.31 0.27
N ILE A 69 -6.50 -5.09 0.43
CA ILE A 69 -7.12 -4.62 1.68
C ILE A 69 -8.31 -5.50 2.08
N LEU A 70 -9.21 -5.83 1.14
CA LEU A 70 -10.33 -6.71 1.42
C LEU A 70 -9.88 -8.11 1.84
N ARG A 71 -8.90 -8.69 1.12
CA ARG A 71 -8.35 -10.00 1.48
C ARG A 71 -7.72 -9.99 2.88
N LEU A 72 -6.93 -8.98 3.17
CA LEU A 72 -6.31 -8.83 4.50
C LEU A 72 -7.38 -8.65 5.58
N GLY A 73 -8.36 -7.79 5.35
CA GLY A 73 -9.49 -7.58 6.26
C GLY A 73 -10.32 -8.84 6.49
N CYS A 74 -10.59 -9.62 5.43
CA CYS A 74 -11.30 -10.90 5.57
C CYS A 74 -10.51 -11.91 6.43
N LYS A 75 -9.18 -11.96 6.29
CA LYS A 75 -8.33 -12.83 7.10
C LYS A 75 -8.34 -12.42 8.57
N THR A 76 -8.19 -11.13 8.85
CA THR A 76 -8.17 -10.59 10.23
C THR A 76 -9.52 -10.72 10.93
N ALA A 77 -10.62 -10.67 10.19
CA ALA A 77 -11.98 -10.80 10.75
C ALA A 77 -12.43 -12.26 10.96
N GLY A 78 -11.59 -13.26 10.69
CA GLY A 78 -11.99 -14.67 10.73
C GLY A 78 -13.07 -15.01 9.70
N TYR A 79 -13.19 -14.21 8.67
CA TYR A 79 -14.29 -14.21 7.71
C TYR A 79 -14.38 -15.49 6.86
N THR A 80 -13.32 -16.28 6.80
CA THR A 80 -13.34 -17.60 6.15
C THR A 80 -14.32 -18.56 6.82
N GLY A 81 -14.37 -18.56 8.16
CA GLY A 81 -15.40 -19.29 8.91
C GLY A 81 -16.80 -18.69 8.75
N TYR A 82 -16.90 -17.37 8.73
CA TYR A 82 -18.17 -16.68 8.59
C TYR A 82 -18.79 -16.85 7.18
N ILE A 83 -18.00 -16.82 6.11
CA ILE A 83 -18.49 -17.11 4.74
C ILE A 83 -18.92 -18.57 4.62
N ALA A 84 -18.17 -19.52 5.21
CA ALA A 84 -18.56 -20.91 5.23
C ALA A 84 -19.88 -21.11 5.99
N LEU A 85 -20.04 -20.48 7.15
CA LEU A 85 -21.30 -20.48 7.91
C LEU A 85 -22.45 -19.79 7.17
N LEU A 86 -22.21 -18.68 6.49
CA LEU A 86 -23.23 -18.02 5.67
C LEU A 86 -23.63 -18.88 4.46
N ASN A 87 -22.70 -19.54 3.82
CA ASN A 87 -22.98 -20.44 2.70
C ASN A 87 -23.77 -21.67 3.19
N GLU A 88 -23.39 -22.26 4.32
CA GLU A 88 -24.13 -23.37 4.94
C GLU A 88 -25.53 -22.95 5.40
N TYR A 89 -25.66 -21.76 6.00
CA TYR A 89 -26.99 -21.21 6.35
C TYR A 89 -27.82 -20.92 5.10
N GLN A 90 -27.23 -20.40 4.04
CA GLN A 90 -27.86 -20.10 2.78
C GLN A 90 -28.34 -21.39 2.07
N GLU A 91 -27.53 -22.47 2.08
CA GLU A 91 -27.90 -23.78 1.58
C GLU A 91 -29.14 -24.35 2.35
N ARG A 92 -29.12 -24.23 3.68
CA ARG A 92 -30.26 -24.69 4.50
C ARG A 92 -31.53 -23.89 4.23
N VAL A 93 -31.42 -22.58 4.01
CA VAL A 93 -32.55 -21.70 3.66
C VAL A 93 -33.06 -22.00 2.25
N ASP A 94 -32.15 -22.22 1.29
CA ASP A 94 -32.49 -22.51 -0.09
C ASP A 94 -33.23 -23.88 -0.23
N VAL A 95 -32.83 -24.89 0.55
CA VAL A 95 -33.53 -26.19 0.63
C VAL A 95 -34.92 -26.05 1.27
N GLY A 96 -35.12 -25.11 2.20
CA GLY A 96 -36.42 -24.85 2.85
C GLY A 96 -37.39 -23.98 2.05
N THR A 97 -36.90 -23.26 1.03
CA THR A 97 -37.69 -22.25 0.27
C THR A 97 -37.98 -22.63 -1.18
N GLU A 98 -37.60 -23.81 -1.66
CA GLU A 98 -37.77 -24.23 -3.05
C GLU A 98 -39.23 -24.36 -3.50
N GLN A 99 -40.22 -24.04 -2.68
CA GLN A 99 -41.64 -24.28 -3.01
C GLN A 99 -42.45 -23.04 -3.38
N HIS A 100 -41.91 -21.78 -3.36
CA HIS A 100 -42.76 -20.65 -3.81
C HIS A 100 -41.96 -19.48 -4.44
N ASN A 101 -42.27 -19.18 -5.71
CA ASN A 101 -41.99 -17.94 -6.47
C ASN A 101 -40.51 -17.43 -6.54
N SER A 102 -39.62 -18.14 -7.23
CA SER A 102 -38.20 -17.88 -7.09
C SER A 102 -37.43 -17.36 -8.31
N GLY A 103 -38.07 -17.08 -9.44
CA GLY A 103 -37.36 -16.70 -10.67
C GLY A 103 -36.62 -15.35 -10.58
N GLU A 104 -37.34 -14.27 -10.27
CA GLU A 104 -36.77 -12.90 -10.27
C GLU A 104 -35.85 -12.64 -9.06
N LEU A 105 -36.21 -13.08 -7.87
CA LEU A 105 -35.42 -12.94 -6.66
C LEU A 105 -34.03 -13.64 -6.78
N ASN A 106 -34.00 -14.79 -7.46
CA ASN A 106 -32.76 -15.53 -7.70
C ASN A 106 -31.84 -14.81 -8.69
N VAL A 107 -32.37 -14.16 -9.72
CA VAL A 107 -31.60 -13.37 -10.68
C VAL A 107 -30.93 -12.17 -9.99
N TRP A 108 -31.68 -11.39 -9.21
CA TRP A 108 -31.12 -10.24 -8.46
C TRP A 108 -30.12 -10.65 -7.40
N ARG A 109 -30.34 -11.75 -6.70
CA ARG A 109 -29.41 -12.32 -5.73
C ARG A 109 -28.09 -12.74 -6.39
N ASN A 110 -28.15 -13.37 -7.56
CA ASN A 110 -26.96 -13.78 -8.30
C ASN A 110 -26.21 -12.57 -8.88
N ILE A 111 -26.91 -11.58 -9.41
CA ILE A 111 -26.32 -10.30 -9.84
C ILE A 111 -25.63 -9.64 -8.65
N TRP A 112 -26.28 -9.52 -7.49
CA TRP A 112 -25.69 -8.92 -6.31
C TRP A 112 -24.45 -9.68 -5.81
N LYS A 113 -24.47 -11.00 -5.78
CA LYS A 113 -23.30 -11.83 -5.47
C LYS A 113 -22.12 -11.54 -6.40
N SER A 114 -22.39 -11.28 -7.67
CA SER A 114 -21.34 -11.00 -8.67
C SER A 114 -20.78 -9.59 -8.59
N ILE A 115 -21.61 -8.59 -8.27
CA ILE A 115 -21.20 -7.16 -8.32
C ILE A 115 -20.82 -6.57 -6.96
N ARG A 116 -21.17 -7.20 -5.82
CA ARG A 116 -20.96 -6.65 -4.48
C ARG A 116 -19.50 -6.27 -4.18
N TYR A 117 -18.55 -7.12 -4.60
CA TYR A 117 -17.13 -6.81 -4.40
C TYR A 117 -16.62 -5.68 -5.32
N PRO A 118 -16.91 -5.69 -6.64
CA PRO A 118 -16.65 -4.53 -7.48
C PRO A 118 -17.26 -3.23 -6.97
N VAL A 119 -18.51 -3.27 -6.48
CA VAL A 119 -19.18 -2.09 -5.89
C VAL A 119 -18.48 -1.61 -4.62
N LEU A 120 -18.12 -2.53 -3.71
CA LEU A 120 -17.37 -2.20 -2.50
C LEU A 120 -16.00 -1.59 -2.83
N LEU A 121 -15.29 -2.14 -3.83
CA LEU A 121 -14.01 -1.63 -4.29
C LEU A 121 -14.14 -0.23 -4.88
N ALA A 122 -15.14 -0.02 -5.75
CA ALA A 122 -15.40 1.28 -6.35
C ALA A 122 -15.82 2.32 -5.31
N SER A 123 -16.65 1.94 -4.34
CA SER A 123 -17.07 2.85 -3.26
C SER A 123 -15.90 3.31 -2.39
N GLY A 124 -14.88 2.46 -2.18
CA GLY A 124 -13.66 2.84 -1.47
C GLY A 124 -12.95 4.02 -2.12
N TYR A 125 -12.83 4.03 -3.45
CA TYR A 125 -12.26 5.16 -4.19
C TYR A 125 -13.19 6.38 -4.22
N LEU A 126 -14.50 6.18 -4.34
CA LEU A 126 -15.49 7.28 -4.30
C LEU A 126 -15.51 7.99 -2.93
N LEU A 127 -15.09 7.30 -1.88
CA LEU A 127 -14.95 7.86 -0.55
C LEU A 127 -13.63 8.62 -0.34
N MET A 128 -12.67 8.53 -1.25
CA MET A 128 -11.44 9.34 -1.18
C MET A 128 -11.72 10.76 -1.67
N SER A 129 -11.10 11.74 -1.03
CA SER A 129 -11.19 13.11 -1.55
C SER A 129 -10.57 13.21 -2.95
N VAL A 130 -11.12 14.09 -3.79
CA VAL A 130 -10.59 14.34 -5.13
C VAL A 130 -9.11 14.73 -5.09
N MET A 131 -8.72 15.45 -4.04
CA MET A 131 -7.35 15.87 -3.83
C MET A 131 -6.43 14.69 -3.51
N THR A 132 -6.83 13.83 -2.56
CA THR A 132 -6.08 12.61 -2.20
C THR A 132 -5.96 11.67 -3.40
N LEU A 133 -7.05 11.44 -4.14
CA LEU A 133 -7.04 10.63 -5.34
C LEU A 133 -6.15 11.22 -6.43
N GLY A 134 -6.21 12.54 -6.63
CA GLY A 134 -5.37 13.26 -7.59
C GLY A 134 -3.88 13.08 -7.31
N TYR A 135 -3.47 13.30 -6.07
CA TYR A 135 -2.06 13.21 -5.67
C TYR A 135 -1.54 11.78 -5.54
N SER A 136 -2.38 10.80 -5.23
CA SER A 136 -1.94 9.42 -4.97
C SER A 136 -2.17 8.43 -6.12
N ALA A 137 -3.05 8.74 -7.08
CA ALA A 137 -3.42 7.80 -8.11
C ALA A 137 -3.40 8.38 -9.54
N VAL A 138 -3.54 9.70 -9.71
CA VAL A 138 -3.63 10.32 -11.05
C VAL A 138 -2.32 11.01 -11.44
N TRP A 139 -1.47 11.33 -10.51
CA TRP A 139 -0.15 11.89 -10.70
C TRP A 139 0.90 10.79 -10.77
N VAL A 140 1.79 10.78 -11.80
CA VAL A 140 2.74 9.67 -12.06
C VAL A 140 3.62 9.38 -10.84
N ASN A 141 4.34 10.37 -10.33
CA ASN A 141 5.17 10.19 -9.15
C ASN A 141 4.34 9.84 -7.92
N GLY A 142 3.24 10.53 -7.69
CA GLY A 142 2.36 10.25 -6.55
C GLY A 142 1.83 8.83 -6.55
N SER A 143 1.40 8.30 -7.70
CA SER A 143 0.91 6.93 -7.78
C SER A 143 1.99 5.90 -7.44
N ILE A 144 3.22 6.08 -7.92
CA ILE A 144 4.34 5.17 -7.66
C ILE A 144 4.74 5.24 -6.18
N PHE A 145 4.92 6.45 -5.63
CA PHE A 145 5.35 6.60 -4.24
C PHE A 145 4.26 6.19 -3.24
N TYR A 146 2.97 6.37 -3.55
CA TYR A 146 1.88 6.06 -2.62
C TYR A 146 1.12 4.80 -3.03
N THR A 147 0.32 4.84 -4.09
CA THR A 147 -0.58 3.73 -4.45
C THR A 147 0.15 2.41 -4.69
N TRP A 148 1.25 2.43 -5.46
CA TRP A 148 2.00 1.21 -5.75
C TRP A 148 2.72 0.68 -4.52
N THR A 149 3.29 1.58 -3.72
CA THR A 149 3.98 1.24 -2.48
C THR A 149 3.02 0.65 -1.44
N PHE A 150 1.84 1.25 -1.24
CA PHE A 150 0.82 0.70 -0.35
C PHE A 150 0.28 -0.63 -0.85
N THR A 151 0.08 -0.77 -2.16
CA THR A 151 -0.30 -2.04 -2.77
C THR A 151 0.73 -3.12 -2.44
N ALA A 152 2.01 -2.86 -2.70
CA ALA A 152 3.08 -3.79 -2.37
C ALA A 152 3.09 -4.15 -0.87
N GLY A 153 2.96 -3.17 0.03
CA GLY A 153 2.93 -3.41 1.47
C GLY A 153 1.78 -4.32 1.91
N VAL A 154 0.58 -4.08 1.43
CA VAL A 154 -0.59 -4.92 1.74
C VAL A 154 -0.39 -6.35 1.25
N TRP A 155 0.16 -6.54 0.04
CA TRP A 155 0.44 -7.88 -0.48
C TRP A 155 1.61 -8.56 0.23
N ALA A 156 2.60 -7.83 0.70
CA ALA A 156 3.69 -8.36 1.52
C ALA A 156 3.21 -8.94 2.86
N MET A 157 2.15 -8.39 3.43
CA MET A 157 1.55 -8.84 4.70
C MET A 157 0.81 -10.18 4.60
N MET A 158 0.40 -10.62 3.40
CA MET A 158 -0.50 -11.76 3.20
C MET A 158 0.01 -13.09 3.79
N PRO A 159 1.28 -13.50 3.61
CA PRO A 159 1.75 -14.77 4.15
C PRO A 159 1.70 -14.82 5.68
N LEU A 160 2.09 -13.73 6.34
CA LEU A 160 2.05 -13.63 7.80
C LEU A 160 0.61 -13.58 8.32
N ALA A 161 -0.29 -12.88 7.64
CA ALA A 161 -1.70 -12.87 7.99
C ALA A 161 -2.30 -14.28 7.92
N ASP A 162 -1.95 -15.07 6.90
CA ASP A 162 -2.41 -16.46 6.79
C ASP A 162 -1.94 -17.33 7.96
N LEU A 163 -0.74 -17.12 8.47
CA LEU A 163 -0.19 -17.86 9.61
C LEU A 163 -0.80 -17.41 10.94
N VAL A 164 -0.93 -16.10 11.15
CA VAL A 164 -1.44 -15.53 12.41
C VAL A 164 -2.91 -15.89 12.61
N PHE A 165 -3.72 -15.72 11.56
CA PHE A 165 -5.18 -15.92 11.62
C PHE A 165 -5.61 -17.34 11.25
N ASP A 166 -4.66 -18.26 11.05
CA ASP A 166 -4.93 -19.69 10.83
C ASP A 166 -5.89 -19.98 9.68
N THR A 167 -5.75 -19.25 8.58
CA THR A 167 -6.67 -19.37 7.44
C THR A 167 -6.47 -20.70 6.67
N GLY A 168 -5.42 -21.46 6.96
CA GLY A 168 -5.03 -22.67 6.21
C GLY A 168 -4.50 -22.38 4.79
N ALA A 169 -4.43 -21.11 4.39
CA ALA A 169 -4.04 -20.72 3.03
C ALA A 169 -2.54 -20.45 2.86
N PHE A 170 -1.73 -20.50 3.93
CA PHE A 170 -0.29 -20.26 3.83
C PHE A 170 0.39 -21.25 2.89
N SER A 171 1.18 -20.72 1.98
CA SER A 171 2.04 -21.50 1.08
C SER A 171 3.36 -20.77 0.84
N ASN A 172 4.46 -21.51 0.80
CA ASN A 172 5.77 -20.94 0.45
C ASN A 172 5.78 -20.25 -0.93
N ARG A 173 4.86 -20.62 -1.83
CA ARG A 173 4.71 -19.96 -3.15
C ARG A 173 4.28 -18.49 -3.02
N GLN A 174 3.63 -18.12 -1.93
CA GLN A 174 3.25 -16.72 -1.69
C GLN A 174 4.47 -15.80 -1.56
N LEU A 175 5.63 -16.33 -1.16
CA LEU A 175 6.85 -15.52 -1.02
C LEU A 175 7.45 -15.10 -2.37
N ILE A 176 7.07 -15.74 -3.46
CA ILE A 176 7.48 -15.33 -4.81
C ILE A 176 7.05 -13.87 -5.08
N TYR A 177 5.86 -13.47 -4.62
CA TYR A 177 5.40 -12.09 -4.74
C TYR A 177 5.65 -11.29 -3.45
N ALA A 178 5.57 -11.91 -2.27
CA ALA A 178 5.66 -11.19 -1.01
C ALA A 178 7.05 -10.59 -0.76
N ILE A 179 8.13 -11.29 -1.10
CA ILE A 179 9.50 -10.77 -0.95
C ILE A 179 9.75 -9.54 -1.84
N PRO A 180 9.50 -9.56 -3.16
CA PRO A 180 9.58 -8.34 -3.98
C PRO A 180 8.68 -7.21 -3.46
N CYS A 181 7.46 -7.52 -3.06
CA CYS A 181 6.55 -6.56 -2.46
C CYS A 181 7.10 -5.95 -1.15
N SER A 182 7.76 -6.76 -0.31
CA SER A 182 8.40 -6.27 0.91
C SER A 182 9.53 -5.27 0.62
N VAL A 183 10.37 -5.57 -0.38
CA VAL A 183 11.45 -4.65 -0.81
C VAL A 183 10.85 -3.34 -1.33
N ILE A 184 9.84 -3.42 -2.21
CA ILE A 184 9.17 -2.23 -2.75
C ILE A 184 8.56 -1.40 -1.61
N ALA A 185 7.81 -2.02 -0.71
CA ALA A 185 7.15 -1.34 0.39
C ALA A 185 8.14 -0.69 1.36
N ALA A 186 9.18 -1.44 1.79
CA ALA A 186 10.12 -0.98 2.80
C ALA A 186 11.15 0.04 2.27
N MET A 187 11.39 0.06 0.95
CA MET A 187 12.43 0.90 0.34
C MET A 187 11.85 2.00 -0.57
N SER A 188 10.54 2.28 -0.46
CA SER A 188 9.88 3.33 -1.24
C SER A 188 9.45 4.52 -0.41
N ILE A 189 8.82 4.32 0.75
CA ILE A 189 8.46 5.39 1.69
C ILE A 189 8.63 4.92 3.13
N GLU A 190 9.07 5.84 3.97
CA GLU A 190 9.41 5.59 5.37
C GLU A 190 8.21 5.04 6.17
N GLN A 191 7.03 5.60 5.92
CA GLN A 191 5.79 5.23 6.62
C GLN A 191 5.38 3.79 6.34
N MET A 192 5.41 3.37 5.06
CA MET A 192 5.00 2.02 4.71
C MET A 192 6.01 0.98 5.17
N GLY A 193 7.32 1.30 5.10
CA GLY A 193 8.37 0.46 5.65
C GLY A 193 8.21 0.24 7.16
N ALA A 194 7.95 1.31 7.92
CA ALA A 194 7.71 1.23 9.35
C ALA A 194 6.45 0.40 9.69
N VAL A 195 5.34 0.62 8.97
CA VAL A 195 4.11 -0.16 9.16
C VAL A 195 4.34 -1.64 8.85
N LEU A 196 5.06 -1.97 7.79
CA LEU A 196 5.34 -3.35 7.42
C LEU A 196 6.22 -4.05 8.46
N ILE A 197 7.30 -3.41 8.94
CA ILE A 197 8.15 -3.94 10.01
C ILE A 197 7.37 -4.13 11.30
N ALA A 198 6.53 -3.17 11.67
CA ALA A 198 5.68 -3.29 12.87
C ALA A 198 4.70 -4.46 12.73
N PHE A 199 4.06 -4.60 11.56
CA PHE A 199 3.16 -5.71 11.29
C PHE A 199 3.88 -7.07 11.34
N GLU A 200 5.04 -7.20 10.70
CA GLU A 200 5.85 -8.41 10.72
C GLU A 200 6.31 -8.76 12.15
N GLY A 201 6.81 -7.77 12.89
CA GLY A 201 7.25 -7.96 14.28
C GLY A 201 6.13 -8.40 15.21
N LEU A 202 4.97 -7.72 15.16
CA LEU A 202 3.80 -8.08 15.96
C LEU A 202 3.22 -9.44 15.57
N SER A 203 3.24 -9.78 14.28
CA SER A 203 2.79 -11.08 13.78
C SER A 203 3.69 -12.21 14.28
N ILE A 204 5.00 -12.03 14.19
CA ILE A 204 5.99 -13.00 14.71
C ILE A 204 5.81 -13.16 16.24
N LEU A 205 5.70 -12.04 16.97
CA LEU A 205 5.46 -12.09 18.42
C LEU A 205 4.16 -12.85 18.75
N SER A 206 3.09 -12.60 18.01
CA SER A 206 1.82 -13.31 18.18
C SER A 206 1.97 -14.81 17.95
N LEU A 207 2.67 -15.23 16.88
CA LEU A 207 2.93 -16.63 16.60
C LEU A 207 3.79 -17.30 17.68
N LEU A 208 4.79 -16.59 18.20
CA LEU A 208 5.63 -17.09 19.33
C LEU A 208 4.79 -17.27 20.60
N ILE A 209 3.93 -16.32 20.95
CA ILE A 209 3.02 -16.43 22.11
C ILE A 209 2.07 -17.63 21.93
N GLN A 210 1.55 -17.83 20.72
CA GLN A 210 0.71 -18.97 20.37
C GLN A 210 1.48 -20.30 20.29
N LYS A 211 2.82 -20.30 20.45
CA LYS A 211 3.71 -21.44 20.29
C LYS A 211 3.59 -22.13 18.91
N LYS A 212 3.21 -21.37 17.90
CA LYS A 212 3.13 -21.86 16.51
C LYS A 212 4.51 -21.89 15.86
N ARG A 213 4.72 -22.87 15.01
CA ARG A 213 5.96 -22.98 14.24
C ARG A 213 5.98 -21.91 13.14
N ILE A 214 7.04 -21.13 13.11
CA ILE A 214 7.26 -20.09 12.09
C ILE A 214 8.17 -20.69 11.00
N PRO A 215 7.73 -20.74 9.74
CA PRO A 215 8.56 -21.21 8.63
C PRO A 215 9.81 -20.33 8.45
N ALA A 216 10.96 -20.94 8.12
CA ALA A 216 12.22 -20.21 7.93
C ALA A 216 12.13 -19.11 6.86
N VAL A 217 11.29 -19.31 5.85
CA VAL A 217 11.07 -18.35 4.76
C VAL A 217 10.44 -17.03 5.24
N ILE A 218 9.68 -17.04 6.33
CA ILE A 218 9.14 -15.83 6.96
C ILE A 218 10.26 -14.99 7.60
N TRP A 219 11.21 -15.65 8.28
CA TRP A 219 12.38 -14.97 8.81
C TRP A 219 13.24 -14.34 7.71
N ILE A 220 13.34 -15.00 6.55
CA ILE A 220 14.03 -14.45 5.38
C ILE A 220 13.30 -13.22 4.86
N GLN A 221 11.97 -13.26 4.71
CA GLN A 221 11.18 -12.10 4.31
C GLN A 221 11.39 -10.93 5.26
N THR A 222 11.23 -11.16 6.58
CA THR A 222 11.40 -10.10 7.59
C THR A 222 12.82 -9.52 7.60
N ALA A 223 13.84 -10.36 7.45
CA ALA A 223 15.23 -9.88 7.35
C ALA A 223 15.43 -8.99 6.11
N ILE A 224 14.87 -9.39 4.96
CA ILE A 224 14.93 -8.60 3.72
C ILE A 224 14.18 -7.28 3.90
N THR A 225 12.98 -7.28 4.48
CA THR A 225 12.22 -6.07 4.80
C THR A 225 13.03 -5.11 5.66
N PHE A 226 13.64 -5.64 6.73
CA PHE A 226 14.46 -4.85 7.64
C PHE A 226 15.68 -4.24 6.95
N VAL A 227 16.41 -5.03 6.17
CA VAL A 227 17.59 -4.53 5.42
C VAL A 227 17.17 -3.46 4.42
N ALA A 228 16.09 -3.65 3.67
CA ALA A 228 15.58 -2.66 2.72
C ALA A 228 15.21 -1.34 3.42
N PHE A 229 14.59 -1.42 4.57
CA PHE A 229 14.23 -0.26 5.39
C PHE A 229 15.47 0.46 5.94
N VAL A 230 16.47 -0.28 6.41
CA VAL A 230 17.75 0.31 6.86
C VAL A 230 18.44 1.04 5.73
N ILE A 231 18.52 0.47 4.53
CA ILE A 231 19.11 1.13 3.35
C ILE A 231 18.40 2.46 3.06
N LEU A 232 17.05 2.50 3.14
CA LEU A 232 16.30 3.73 2.95
C LEU A 232 16.72 4.81 3.96
N PHE A 233 16.85 4.45 5.25
CA PHE A 233 17.17 5.42 6.30
C PHE A 233 18.63 5.88 6.28
N MET A 234 19.56 5.03 5.87
CA MET A 234 20.99 5.32 5.83
C MET A 234 21.43 6.18 4.63
N ALA A 235 20.52 6.55 3.75
CA ALA A 235 20.87 7.33 2.58
C ALA A 235 21.36 8.73 2.96
N PRO A 236 22.56 9.15 2.51
CA PRO A 236 23.09 10.49 2.77
C PRO A 236 22.17 11.60 2.26
N GLY A 237 21.48 11.37 1.15
CA GLY A 237 20.53 12.30 0.57
C GLY A 237 19.36 12.68 1.49
N ASN A 238 19.00 11.83 2.45
CA ASN A 238 17.93 12.15 3.41
C ASN A 238 18.28 13.38 4.26
N GLU A 239 19.53 13.52 4.71
CA GLU A 239 19.97 14.69 5.47
C GLU A 239 19.94 15.96 4.63
N MET A 240 20.37 15.87 3.37
CA MET A 240 20.34 16.99 2.42
C MET A 240 18.91 17.45 2.15
N ARG A 241 18.00 16.49 1.91
CA ARG A 241 16.58 16.78 1.72
C ARG A 241 15.98 17.47 2.95
N VAL A 242 16.18 16.90 4.14
CA VAL A 242 15.65 17.46 5.38
C VAL A 242 16.18 18.90 5.60
N ALA A 243 17.45 19.15 5.33
CA ALA A 243 18.02 20.50 5.44
C ALA A 243 17.34 21.48 4.46
N SER A 244 17.13 21.08 3.20
CA SER A 244 16.45 21.88 2.19
C SER A 244 15.00 22.16 2.56
N GLU A 245 14.24 21.12 2.94
CA GLU A 245 12.81 21.24 3.31
C GLU A 245 12.60 22.13 4.53
N ILE A 246 13.42 21.98 5.58
CA ILE A 246 13.36 22.82 6.77
C ILE A 246 13.64 24.29 6.41
N THR A 247 14.66 24.53 5.61
CA THR A 247 15.02 25.90 5.23
C THR A 247 13.91 26.57 4.42
N THR A 248 13.25 25.81 3.55
CA THR A 248 12.22 26.32 2.63
C THR A 248 10.87 26.51 3.32
N TRP A 249 10.41 25.49 4.07
CA TRP A 249 9.04 25.42 4.53
C TRP A 249 8.84 25.71 6.02
N MET A 250 9.91 25.54 6.82
CA MET A 250 9.79 25.60 8.28
C MET A 250 11.06 26.14 8.93
N PRO A 251 11.49 27.38 8.59
CA PRO A 251 12.64 27.98 9.21
C PRO A 251 12.47 28.02 10.73
N GLY A 252 13.51 27.63 11.49
CA GLY A 252 13.44 27.52 12.95
C GLY A 252 12.93 26.18 13.49
N TYR A 253 12.57 25.20 12.62
CA TYR A 253 12.14 23.86 13.06
C TYR A 253 13.11 23.17 14.01
N LYS A 254 14.43 23.26 13.73
CA LYS A 254 15.48 22.64 14.57
C LYS A 254 15.59 23.24 15.98
N GLU A 255 15.07 24.46 16.17
CA GLU A 255 15.10 25.18 17.47
C GLU A 255 13.92 24.76 18.38
N LEU A 256 12.97 24.02 17.83
CA LEU A 256 11.80 23.60 18.59
C LEU A 256 12.14 22.44 19.50
N SER A 257 11.54 22.41 20.71
CA SER A 257 11.63 21.27 21.60
C SER A 257 10.91 20.04 21.05
N VAL A 258 11.34 18.84 21.47
CA VAL A 258 10.72 17.56 21.07
C VAL A 258 9.22 17.55 21.38
N GLY A 259 8.79 18.09 22.53
CA GLY A 259 7.38 18.20 22.87
C GLY A 259 6.59 19.07 21.90
N LYS A 260 7.21 20.17 21.38
CA LYS A 260 6.58 21.04 20.41
C LYS A 260 6.48 20.39 19.02
N HIS A 261 7.49 19.62 18.61
CA HIS A 261 7.44 18.79 17.41
C HIS A 261 6.27 17.79 17.47
N LEU A 262 6.17 17.05 18.58
CA LEU A 262 5.12 16.06 18.77
C LEU A 262 3.73 16.72 18.75
N PHE A 263 3.57 17.84 19.46
CA PHE A 263 2.30 18.58 19.50
C PHE A 263 1.88 19.06 18.09
N MET A 264 2.81 19.65 17.33
CA MET A 264 2.54 20.12 15.96
C MET A 264 2.18 18.96 15.04
N THR A 265 2.87 17.81 15.17
CA THR A 265 2.56 16.61 14.38
C THR A 265 1.15 16.09 14.67
N ILE A 266 0.78 15.99 15.96
CA ILE A 266 -0.57 15.56 16.36
C ILE A 266 -1.62 16.57 15.87
N GLN A 267 -1.38 17.85 16.04
CA GLN A 267 -2.29 18.91 15.56
C GLN A 267 -2.48 18.83 14.04
N TRP A 268 -1.39 18.66 13.29
CA TRP A 268 -1.46 18.50 11.84
C TRP A 268 -2.24 17.23 11.43
N MET A 269 -1.99 16.10 12.08
CA MET A 269 -2.75 14.87 11.83
C MET A 269 -4.24 15.07 12.08
N LEU A 270 -4.62 15.63 13.22
CA LEU A 270 -6.02 15.87 13.57
C LEU A 270 -6.69 16.83 12.59
N SER A 271 -5.99 17.91 12.18
CA SER A 271 -6.51 18.86 11.18
C SER A 271 -6.69 18.23 9.80
N SER A 272 -5.76 17.35 9.40
CA SER A 272 -5.86 16.62 8.15
C SER A 272 -7.06 15.67 8.14
N PHE A 273 -7.28 14.91 9.20
CA PHE A 273 -8.47 14.07 9.34
C PHE A 273 -9.76 14.90 9.31
N ALA A 274 -9.79 16.05 10.00
CA ALA A 274 -10.96 16.92 10.01
C ALA A 274 -11.25 17.55 8.63
N ASN A 275 -10.22 17.87 7.86
CA ASN A 275 -10.36 18.44 6.52
C ASN A 275 -10.79 17.38 5.48
N GLU A 276 -10.21 16.17 5.53
CA GLU A 276 -10.65 15.06 4.72
C GLU A 276 -12.11 14.67 5.06
N GLY A 277 -12.47 14.66 6.34
CA GLY A 277 -13.85 14.42 6.78
C GLY A 277 -14.86 15.44 6.26
N LYS A 278 -14.44 16.71 6.09
CA LYS A 278 -15.32 17.77 5.50
C LYS A 278 -15.56 17.59 4.00
N ALA A 279 -14.73 16.83 3.30
CA ALA A 279 -14.95 16.53 1.90
C ALA A 279 -16.10 15.51 1.69
N PHE A 280 -16.62 14.89 2.77
CA PHE A 280 -17.75 13.98 2.75
C PHE A 280 -19.10 14.62 3.12
N PHE A 281 -19.11 15.85 3.58
CA PHE A 281 -20.29 16.64 3.92
C PHE A 281 -20.35 17.92 3.09
#